data_30585165c2e5b08f5645f1f9ed4dd549
#
_entry.id   30585165c2e5b08f5645f1f9ed4dd549
#
_cell.length_a   1.000
_cell.length_b   1.000
_cell.length_c   1.000
_cell.angle_alpha   90.00
_cell.angle_beta   90.00
_cell.angle_gamma   90.00
#
_symmetry.space_group_name_H-M   'P 1'
#
loop_
_entity.id
_entity.type
_entity.pdbx_description
1 polymer ?
#
loop_
_entity_poly.entity_id
_entity_poly.type
_entity_poly.pdbx_seq_one_letter_code
_entity_poly.pdbx_strand_id
1 'polypeptide(L)' 'MNNKVYHKIEKSSIGDVLERARQYRSLLQPEMAISICLDIFAVDNNNQDALVIYILALTDQLSQSESKVHRSKITDSIK' A
#
# COMPACT_ATOMS: atom_id res chain seq x y z
N MET A 1 17.05 -5.26 -23.10
CA MET A 1 16.66 -5.31 -22.47
C MET A 1 16.26 -4.96 -21.68
N ASN A 2 16.19 -5.05 -21.64
CA ASN A 2 15.76 -4.95 -20.75
C ASN A 2 15.35 -4.70 -19.86
N ASN A 3 15.28 -4.62 -19.73
CA ASN A 3 14.91 -4.57 -18.87
C ASN A 3 14.23 -4.21 -18.25
N LYS A 4 13.83 -4.18 -18.30
CA LYS A 4 13.09 -3.95 -17.70
C LYS A 4 12.53 -3.97 -16.90
N VAL A 5 12.64 -3.78 -17.12
CA VAL A 5 12.05 -4.05 -16.36
C VAL A 5 11.38 -3.91 -15.40
N TYR A 6 11.00 -4.09 -15.58
CA TYR A 6 10.51 -4.75 -14.45
C TYR A 6 9.90 -3.86 -13.41
N HIS A 7 10.14 -2.76 -13.21
CA HIS A 7 9.51 -1.87 -12.25
C HIS A 7 8.78 -0.73 -12.91
N LYS A 8 8.79 -0.75 -14.22
CA LYS A 8 8.19 0.33 -14.95
C LYS A 8 6.76 -0.01 -15.30
N ILE A 9 5.84 0.79 -14.81
CA ILE A 9 4.42 0.63 -15.08
C ILE A 9 4.08 1.48 -16.29
N GLU A 10 3.41 0.88 -17.26
CA GLU A 10 2.91 1.63 -18.40
C GLU A 10 1.58 2.25 -18.06
N LYS A 11 1.32 3.42 -18.61
CA LYS A 11 0.08 4.12 -18.30
C LYS A 11 -1.15 3.31 -18.65
N SER A 12 -1.07 2.50 -19.70
CA SER A 12 -2.21 1.67 -20.08
C SER A 12 -2.49 0.57 -19.08
N SER A 13 -1.54 0.27 -18.20
CA SER A 13 -1.68 -0.78 -17.21
C SER A 13 -2.03 -0.27 -15.82
N ILE A 14 -2.16 1.03 -15.66
CA ILE A 14 -2.35 1.61 -14.33
C ILE A 14 -3.63 1.09 -13.67
N GLY A 15 -4.69 0.91 -14.45
CA GLY A 15 -5.94 0.39 -13.90
C GLY A 15 -5.77 -0.97 -13.24
N ASP A 16 -5.05 -1.87 -13.90
CA ASP A 16 -4.80 -3.20 -13.34
C ASP A 16 -3.91 -3.13 -12.11
N VAL A 17 -2.94 -2.25 -12.13
CA VAL A 17 -2.01 -2.08 -11.01
C VAL A 17 -2.75 -1.50 -9.80
N LEU A 18 -3.65 -0.54 -10.04
CA LEU A 18 -4.48 0.01 -8.98
C LEU A 18 -5.32 -1.07 -8.32
N GLU A 19 -5.89 -1.95 -9.13
CA GLU A 19 -6.70 -3.03 -8.59
C GLU A 19 -5.85 -3.96 -7.72
N ARG A 20 -4.63 -4.22 -8.12
CA ARG A 20 -3.71 -5.02 -7.33
C ARG A 20 -3.41 -4.36 -5.99
N ALA A 21 -3.23 -3.05 -6.00
CA ALA A 21 -3.00 -2.32 -4.75
C ALA A 21 -4.20 -2.46 -3.81
N ARG A 22 -5.41 -2.37 -4.35
CA ARG A 22 -6.62 -2.54 -3.55
C ARG A 22 -6.70 -3.94 -2.97
N GLN A 23 -6.31 -4.95 -3.75
CA GLN A 23 -6.30 -6.32 -3.28
C GLN A 23 -5.34 -6.51 -2.12
N TYR A 24 -4.17 -5.90 -2.17
CA TYR A 24 -3.23 -6.00 -1.07
C TYR A 24 -3.77 -5.37 0.20
N ARG A 25 -4.50 -4.26 0.08
CA ARG A 25 -5.16 -3.69 1.24
C ARG A 25 -6.17 -4.68 1.85
N SER A 26 -6.95 -5.34 0.98
CA SER A 26 -7.92 -6.34 1.44
C SER A 26 -7.24 -7.50 2.17
N LEU A 27 -6.03 -7.82 1.76
CA LEU A 27 -5.27 -8.90 2.36
C LEU A 27 -4.52 -8.46 3.61
N LEU A 28 -4.75 -7.24 4.07
CA LEU A 28 -4.11 -6.66 5.24
C LEU A 28 -2.59 -6.56 5.06
N GLN A 29 -2.19 -6.24 3.85
CA GLN A 29 -0.78 -6.01 3.51
C GLN A 29 -0.62 -4.60 2.95
N PRO A 30 -0.80 -3.58 3.80
CA PRO A 30 -0.76 -2.20 3.31
C PRO A 30 0.61 -1.79 2.79
N GLU A 31 1.68 -2.37 3.28
CA GLU A 31 3.01 -2.01 2.79
C GLU A 31 3.19 -2.38 1.33
N MET A 32 2.55 -3.45 0.87
CA MET A 32 2.57 -3.81 -0.54
C MET A 32 1.78 -2.83 -1.37
N ALA A 33 0.63 -2.42 -0.87
CA ALA A 33 -0.19 -1.42 -1.56
C ALA A 33 0.54 -0.09 -1.68
N ILE A 34 1.24 0.31 -0.61
CA ILE A 34 2.02 1.54 -0.61
C ILE A 34 3.11 1.48 -1.69
N SER A 35 3.82 0.38 -1.74
CA SER A 35 4.90 0.19 -2.72
C SER A 35 4.36 0.33 -4.14
N ILE A 36 3.20 -0.27 -4.40
CA ILE A 36 2.59 -0.19 -5.72
C ILE A 36 2.19 1.25 -6.05
N CYS A 37 1.62 1.95 -5.09
CA CYS A 37 1.23 3.35 -5.31
C CYS A 37 2.44 4.23 -5.64
N LEU A 38 3.56 4.00 -4.96
CA LEU A 38 4.77 4.75 -5.25
C LEU A 38 5.26 4.50 -6.67
N ASP A 39 5.14 3.27 -7.14
CA ASP A 39 5.50 2.95 -8.52
C ASP A 39 4.57 3.67 -9.50
N ILE A 40 3.28 3.75 -9.18
CA ILE A 40 2.34 4.48 -10.03
C ILE A 40 2.71 5.96 -10.10
N PHE A 41 3.05 6.55 -8.95
CA PHE A 41 3.42 7.97 -8.91
C PHE A 41 4.67 8.25 -9.75
N ALA A 42 5.53 7.26 -9.93
CA ALA A 42 6.72 7.45 -10.75
C ALA A 42 6.38 7.67 -12.21
N VAL A 43 5.25 7.14 -12.68
CA VAL A 43 4.83 7.32 -14.08
C VAL A 43 3.64 8.25 -14.22
N ASP A 44 2.91 8.49 -13.15
CA ASP A 44 1.74 9.38 -13.16
C ASP A 44 1.60 10.00 -11.78
N ASN A 45 2.35 11.07 -11.55
CA ASN A 45 2.43 11.66 -10.21
C ASN A 45 1.16 12.40 -9.79
N ASN A 46 0.18 12.51 -10.67
CA ASN A 46 -1.10 13.15 -10.35
C ASN A 46 -2.25 12.14 -10.27
N ASN A 47 -1.94 10.87 -10.19
CA ASN A 47 -2.98 9.85 -10.16
C ASN A 47 -3.76 9.92 -8.85
N GLN A 48 -5.02 10.33 -8.94
CA GLN A 48 -5.86 10.52 -7.76
C GLN A 48 -6.25 9.20 -7.12
N ASP A 49 -6.51 8.18 -7.92
CA ASP A 49 -6.87 6.87 -7.38
C ASP A 49 -5.73 6.29 -6.57
N ALA A 50 -4.50 6.42 -7.09
CA ALA A 50 -3.32 5.94 -6.36
C ALA A 50 -3.14 6.74 -5.06
N LEU A 51 -3.41 8.03 -5.10
CA LEU A 51 -3.29 8.86 -3.90
C LEU A 51 -4.26 8.40 -2.82
N VAL A 52 -5.51 8.11 -3.20
CA VAL A 52 -6.51 7.62 -2.24
C VAL A 52 -6.05 6.30 -1.63
N ILE A 53 -5.62 5.36 -2.47
CA ILE A 53 -5.16 4.06 -1.98
C ILE A 53 -3.96 4.24 -1.07
N TYR A 54 -3.04 5.11 -1.44
CA TYR A 54 -1.84 5.37 -0.66
C TYR A 54 -2.21 5.87 0.74
N ILE A 55 -3.11 6.85 0.83
CA ILE A 55 -3.53 7.40 2.11
C ILE A 55 -4.22 6.33 2.95
N LEU A 56 -5.11 5.57 2.33
CA LEU A 56 -5.82 4.51 3.05
C LEU A 56 -4.85 3.44 3.53
N ALA A 57 -3.86 3.09 2.73
CA ALA A 57 -2.88 2.09 3.12
C ALA A 57 -2.01 2.57 4.27
N LEU A 58 -1.65 3.86 4.26
CA LEU A 58 -0.92 4.44 5.38
C LEU A 58 -1.74 4.37 6.66
N THR A 59 -3.02 4.66 6.55
CA THR A 59 -3.94 4.58 7.69
C THR A 59 -4.04 3.15 8.19
N ASP A 60 -4.14 2.19 7.27
CA ASP A 60 -4.17 0.78 7.63
C ASP A 60 -2.92 0.39 8.41
N GLN A 61 -1.78 0.88 7.96
CA GLN A 61 -0.50 0.57 8.59
C GLN A 61 -0.43 1.11 10.00
N LEU A 62 -0.90 2.33 10.19
CA LEU A 62 -0.97 2.93 11.51
C LEU A 62 -1.89 2.14 12.44
N SER A 63 -3.06 1.75 11.94
CA SER A 63 -4.00 0.96 12.72
C SER A 63 -3.41 -0.36 13.17
N GLN A 64 -2.67 -1.01 12.29
CA GLN A 64 -2.02 -2.27 12.63
C GLN A 64 -0.97 -2.07 13.71
N SER A 65 -0.18 -1.01 13.59
CA SER A 65 0.83 -0.69 14.59
C SER A 65 0.21 -0.38 15.94
N GLU A 66 -0.84 0.43 15.95
CA GLU A 66 -1.54 0.78 17.18
C GLU A 66 -2.15 -0.44 17.83
N SER A 67 -2.74 -1.32 17.03
CA SER A 67 -3.32 -2.56 17.52
C SER A 67 -2.28 -3.40 18.25
N LYS A 68 -1.10 -3.51 17.65
CA LYS A 68 -0.02 -4.29 18.24
C LYS A 68 0.44 -3.70 19.57
N VAL A 69 0.62 -2.38 19.59
CA VAL A 69 1.05 -1.71 20.82
C VAL A 69 0.00 -1.85 21.90
N HIS A 70 -1.26 -1.64 21.55
CA HIS A 70 -2.35 -1.73 22.51
C HIS A 70 -2.45 -3.13 23.09
N ARG A 71 -2.34 -4.13 22.25
CA ARG A 71 -2.41 -5.52 22.67
C ARG A 71 -1.28 -5.84 23.64
N SER A 72 -0.09 -5.35 23.34
CA SER A 72 1.05 -5.56 24.20
C SER A 72 0.82 -4.96 25.59
N LYS A 73 0.29 -3.75 25.66
CA LYS A 73 0.00 -3.10 26.91
C LYS A 73 -1.03 -3.83 27.73
N ILE A 74 -2.06 -4.33 27.06
CA ILE A 74 -3.10 -5.09 27.76
C ILE A 74 -2.51 -6.35 28.37
N THR A 75 -1.67 -7.04 27.61
CA THR A 75 -1.03 -8.24 28.11
C THR A 75 -0.17 -7.95 29.33
N ASP A 76 0.58 -6.87 29.29
CA ASP A 76 1.43 -6.48 30.40
C ASP A 76 0.61 -6.13 31.65
N SER A 77 -0.54 -5.48 31.42
CA SER A 77 -1.41 -5.11 32.53
C SER A 77 -2.01 -6.32 33.23
N ILE A 78 -2.28 -7.35 32.47
CA ILE A 78 -2.86 -8.57 33.02
C ILE A 78 -1.86 -9.30 33.89
N LYS A 79 -0.62 -9.21 33.58
CA LYS A 79 0.42 -9.81 34.40
C LYS A 79 0.60 -9.07 35.70
#